data_2160a00df3118538481bbba1b6529316
#
_entry.id   2160a00df3118538481bbba1b6529316
#
_cell.length_a   1.000
_cell.length_b   1.000
_cell.length_c   1.000
_cell.angle_alpha   90.00
_cell.angle_beta   90.00
_cell.angle_gamma   90.00
#
_symmetry.space_group_name_H-M   'P 1'
#
loop_
_entity.id
_entity.type
_entity.pdbx_description
1 polymer ?
#
loop_
_entity_poly.entity_id
_entity_poly.type
_entity_poly.pdbx_seq_one_letter_code
_entity_poly.pdbx_strand_id
1 'polypeptide(L)'
;CNIGDASLGCGPVYEAMNFSAMDQLKTLWPDEYKGGLPVIFNFMDNGYGMGGRTNGETMAYGQLARVGAGITENQMNAERVDGVNPLAVIDAYRRKLQLIKENKGPVLLDVLTYRLGGHSTSDQNAYRSKEEIESWEQNDCILLFRKQLIEAGVATDADIDKINEDIKARITEVMKLSKDLEISPRLDFIKDPDAISRFTFNNGHQVSMAQGTPFVLTPKSENPRVQKIAKKERAAVVDGKPVSKLKQYTIRDAIFEAIIDKYYEDPTLVAYGEDVRD
;
A
#
# COMPACT_ATOMS: atom_id res chain seq x y z
N CYS A 1 -2.43 6.37 -11.00
CA CYS A 1 -1.59 5.68 -10.03
C CYS A 1 -1.61 6.45 -8.72
N ASN A 2 -2.13 5.84 -7.65
CA ASN A 2 -2.15 6.45 -6.31
C ASN A 2 -0.92 6.00 -5.52
N ILE A 3 -0.24 6.96 -4.90
CA ILE A 3 1.03 6.74 -4.21
C ILE A 3 0.98 7.51 -2.90
N GLY A 4 1.25 6.86 -1.77
CA GLY A 4 1.44 7.54 -0.49
C GLY A 4 2.76 8.32 -0.47
N ASP A 5 2.79 9.40 0.27
CA ASP A 5 3.98 10.26 0.41
C ASP A 5 5.21 9.51 0.93
N ALA A 6 5.06 8.61 1.90
CA ALA A 6 6.16 7.78 2.39
C ALA A 6 6.80 6.90 1.30
N SER A 7 6.04 6.52 0.26
CA SER A 7 6.55 5.70 -0.85
C SER A 7 7.55 6.45 -1.73
N LEU A 8 7.63 7.78 -1.63
CA LEU A 8 8.66 8.58 -2.31
C LEU A 8 10.08 8.35 -1.76
N GLY A 9 10.23 7.67 -0.65
CA GLY A 9 11.53 7.14 -0.23
C GLY A 9 11.99 5.92 -1.03
N CYS A 10 11.16 5.37 -1.91
CA CYS A 10 11.42 4.13 -2.66
C CYS A 10 11.81 4.40 -4.13
N GLY A 11 12.88 3.76 -4.59
CA GLY A 11 13.39 3.86 -5.96
C GLY A 11 12.35 3.61 -7.06
N PRO A 12 11.50 2.57 -6.97
CA PRO A 12 10.52 2.23 -8.01
C PRO A 12 9.57 3.37 -8.39
N VAL A 13 9.28 4.31 -7.49
CA VAL A 13 8.43 5.48 -7.80
C VAL A 13 9.14 6.39 -8.79
N TYR A 14 10.43 6.68 -8.56
CA TYR A 14 11.25 7.50 -9.46
C TYR A 14 11.50 6.81 -10.79
N GLU A 15 11.74 5.50 -10.76
CA GLU A 15 11.88 4.69 -11.98
C GLU A 15 10.61 4.77 -12.84
N ALA A 16 9.44 4.62 -12.24
CA ALA A 16 8.17 4.71 -12.95
C ALA A 16 7.92 6.11 -13.53
N MET A 17 8.22 7.17 -12.78
CA MET A 17 8.11 8.55 -13.26
C MET A 17 9.07 8.81 -14.43
N ASN A 18 10.34 8.44 -14.27
CA ASN A 18 11.34 8.57 -15.33
C ASN A 18 10.94 7.78 -16.58
N PHE A 19 10.63 6.48 -16.42
CA PHE A 19 10.24 5.62 -17.54
C PHE A 19 9.03 6.19 -18.30
N SER A 20 7.99 6.63 -17.60
CA SER A 20 6.77 7.15 -18.21
C SER A 20 6.98 8.44 -19.02
N ALA A 21 8.07 9.17 -18.75
CA ALA A 21 8.39 10.45 -19.37
C ALA A 21 9.47 10.38 -20.45
N MET A 22 10.06 9.19 -20.70
CA MET A 22 11.16 9.02 -21.66
C MET A 22 10.74 9.36 -23.09
N ASP A 23 11.60 10.10 -23.81
CA ASP A 23 11.34 10.49 -25.19
C ASP A 23 11.15 9.33 -26.15
N GLN A 24 11.82 8.19 -25.90
CA GLN A 24 11.63 7.00 -26.74
C GLN A 24 10.17 6.50 -26.74
N LEU A 25 9.42 6.72 -25.66
CA LEU A 25 7.98 6.40 -25.63
C LEU A 25 7.17 7.39 -26.47
N LYS A 26 7.64 8.65 -26.59
CA LYS A 26 7.01 9.68 -27.40
C LYS A 26 7.30 9.48 -28.89
N THR A 27 8.54 9.08 -29.24
CA THR A 27 8.99 8.99 -30.62
C THR A 27 8.69 7.66 -31.30
N LEU A 28 8.64 6.56 -30.54
CA LEU A 28 8.39 5.21 -31.06
C LEU A 28 6.91 4.88 -31.23
N TRP A 29 6.04 5.64 -30.59
CA TRP A 29 4.60 5.41 -30.69
C TRP A 29 4.01 6.03 -31.95
N PRO A 30 2.88 5.50 -32.47
CA PRO A 30 2.09 6.15 -33.50
C PRO A 30 1.74 7.59 -33.14
N ASP A 31 1.54 8.44 -34.14
CA ASP A 31 1.30 9.87 -33.94
C ASP A 31 0.13 10.18 -32.99
N GLU A 32 -0.88 9.32 -33.00
CA GLU A 32 -2.06 9.43 -32.13
C GLU A 32 -1.76 9.24 -30.64
N TYR A 33 -0.61 8.60 -30.28
CA TYR A 33 -0.20 8.32 -28.89
C TYR A 33 1.09 9.05 -28.48
N LYS A 34 1.61 9.94 -29.34
CA LYS A 34 2.78 10.74 -28.99
C LYS A 34 2.48 11.67 -27.80
N GLY A 35 3.46 11.86 -26.93
CA GLY A 35 3.34 12.77 -25.77
C GLY A 35 3.62 12.13 -24.42
N GLY A 36 4.00 10.85 -24.41
CA GLY A 36 4.29 10.08 -23.19
C GLY A 36 3.10 9.27 -22.70
N LEU A 37 3.31 8.51 -21.65
CA LEU A 37 2.28 7.64 -21.09
C LEU A 37 1.11 8.45 -20.48
N PRO A 38 -0.15 8.03 -20.69
CA PRO A 38 -1.31 8.71 -20.15
C PRO A 38 -1.52 8.38 -18.66
N VAL A 39 -0.56 8.77 -17.83
CA VAL A 39 -0.53 8.46 -16.39
C VAL A 39 -0.65 9.73 -15.56
N ILE A 40 -1.52 9.71 -14.56
CA ILE A 40 -1.55 10.68 -13.47
C ILE A 40 -0.87 10.03 -12.26
N PHE A 41 0.28 10.55 -11.86
CA PHE A 41 0.91 10.23 -10.58
C PHE A 41 0.21 11.05 -9.50
N ASN A 42 -0.62 10.39 -8.72
CA ASN A 42 -1.38 11.03 -7.66
C ASN A 42 -0.73 10.70 -6.31
N PHE A 43 -0.01 11.66 -5.76
CA PHE A 43 0.57 11.56 -4.43
C PHE A 43 -0.45 11.96 -3.37
N MET A 44 -0.78 11.02 -2.48
CA MET A 44 -1.61 11.27 -1.32
C MET A 44 -0.70 11.71 -0.17
N ASP A 45 -0.49 13.04 -0.08
CA ASP A 45 0.40 13.66 0.91
C ASP A 45 -0.34 13.89 2.22
N ASN A 46 -0.24 12.96 3.14
CA ASN A 46 -0.80 13.08 4.48
C ASN A 46 0.25 13.41 5.56
N GLY A 47 1.52 13.54 5.17
CA GLY A 47 2.63 13.87 6.06
C GLY A 47 3.11 12.73 6.96
N TYR A 48 2.52 11.53 6.83
CA TYR A 48 2.82 10.40 7.72
C TYR A 48 3.00 9.09 6.96
N GLY A 49 4.09 8.39 7.32
CA GLY A 49 4.28 6.99 7.01
C GLY A 49 3.54 6.07 7.99
N MET A 50 4.09 4.88 8.21
CA MET A 50 3.48 3.87 9.07
C MET A 50 3.48 4.27 10.56
N GLY A 51 4.55 4.86 11.05
CA GLY A 51 4.72 5.21 12.47
C GLY A 51 5.49 6.51 12.71
N GLY A 52 5.61 7.40 11.71
CA GLY A 52 6.36 8.65 11.83
C GLY A 52 6.06 9.63 10.70
N ARG A 53 6.63 10.82 10.78
CA ARG A 53 6.51 11.84 9.75
C ARG A 53 7.28 11.43 8.49
N THR A 54 6.74 11.78 7.33
CA THR A 54 7.42 11.48 6.06
C THR A 54 8.49 12.52 5.75
N ASN A 55 8.17 13.78 5.87
CA ASN A 55 9.14 14.85 5.63
C ASN A 55 10.23 14.87 6.73
N GLY A 56 11.47 14.68 6.31
CA GLY A 56 12.64 14.63 7.18
C GLY A 56 13.01 13.25 7.70
N GLU A 57 12.08 12.27 7.68
CA GLU A 57 12.35 10.90 8.13
C GLU A 57 12.53 9.92 6.96
N THR A 58 11.57 9.88 6.04
CA THR A 58 11.60 8.97 4.89
C THR A 58 11.85 9.68 3.57
N MET A 59 11.64 10.99 3.53
CA MET A 59 11.90 11.83 2.36
C MET A 59 12.37 13.24 2.76
N ALA A 60 13.12 13.88 1.86
CA ALA A 60 13.61 15.25 2.04
C ALA A 60 12.65 16.32 1.49
N TYR A 61 11.58 15.95 0.83
CA TYR A 61 10.68 16.87 0.14
C TYR A 61 9.59 17.40 1.08
N GLY A 62 9.44 18.73 1.12
CA GLY A 62 8.31 19.39 1.80
C GLY A 62 7.10 19.62 0.89
N GLN A 63 7.28 19.49 -0.43
CA GLN A 63 6.22 19.62 -1.43
C GLN A 63 6.47 18.62 -2.56
N LEU A 64 5.62 17.62 -2.68
CA LEU A 64 5.82 16.49 -3.58
C LEU A 64 5.66 16.91 -5.05
N ALA A 65 4.86 17.92 -5.34
CA ALA A 65 4.74 18.49 -6.68
C ALA A 65 6.11 18.91 -7.28
N ARG A 66 7.07 19.31 -6.46
CA ARG A 66 8.41 19.70 -6.91
C ARG A 66 9.26 18.57 -7.46
N VAL A 67 8.92 17.33 -7.16
CA VAL A 67 9.62 16.14 -7.70
C VAL A 67 9.54 16.12 -9.22
N GLY A 68 8.41 16.57 -9.79
CA GLY A 68 8.22 16.65 -11.25
C GLY A 68 9.27 17.52 -11.96
N ALA A 69 9.80 18.54 -11.28
CA ALA A 69 10.83 19.43 -11.86
C ALA A 69 12.15 18.72 -12.17
N GLY A 70 12.45 17.62 -11.48
CA GLY A 70 13.64 16.80 -11.74
C GLY A 70 13.43 15.71 -12.80
N ILE A 71 12.20 15.51 -13.29
CA ILE A 71 11.87 14.43 -14.23
C ILE A 71 11.74 14.95 -15.67
N THR A 72 11.01 16.05 -15.88
CA THR A 72 10.76 16.59 -17.21
C THR A 72 10.88 18.13 -17.24
N GLU A 73 11.16 18.69 -18.43
CA GLU A 73 11.23 20.16 -18.63
C GLU A 73 9.90 20.85 -18.28
N ASN A 74 8.77 20.23 -18.59
CA ASN A 74 7.44 20.73 -18.24
C ASN A 74 7.05 20.40 -16.79
N GLN A 75 8.02 19.93 -15.99
CA GLN A 75 7.84 19.59 -14.57
C GLN A 75 6.70 18.61 -14.32
N MET A 76 6.43 17.68 -15.26
CA MET A 76 5.29 16.75 -15.27
C MET A 76 3.93 17.47 -15.12
N ASN A 77 3.83 18.75 -15.49
CA ASN A 77 2.66 19.59 -15.21
C ASN A 77 2.17 19.43 -13.77
N ALA A 78 3.11 19.38 -12.83
CA ALA A 78 2.84 19.09 -11.43
C ALA A 78 2.05 20.21 -10.75
N GLU A 79 1.19 19.82 -9.81
CA GLU A 79 0.36 20.76 -9.05
C GLU A 79 0.08 20.20 -7.66
N ARG A 80 0.13 21.07 -6.66
CA ARG A 80 -0.37 20.76 -5.32
C ARG A 80 -1.79 21.25 -5.18
N VAL A 81 -2.67 20.37 -4.69
CA VAL A 81 -4.09 20.63 -4.49
C VAL A 81 -4.51 20.37 -3.06
N ASP A 82 -5.43 21.17 -2.56
CA ASP A 82 -6.08 20.96 -1.28
C ASP A 82 -7.03 19.76 -1.37
N GLY A 83 -6.60 18.63 -0.81
CA GLY A 83 -7.36 17.37 -0.79
C GLY A 83 -8.56 17.36 0.16
N VAL A 84 -8.68 18.39 1.04
CA VAL A 84 -9.84 18.59 1.90
C VAL A 84 -10.98 19.29 1.16
N ASN A 85 -10.69 19.89 0.01
CA ASN A 85 -11.69 20.56 -0.83
C ASN A 85 -12.05 19.70 -2.06
N PRO A 86 -13.19 19.00 -2.07
CA PRO A 86 -13.59 18.12 -3.18
C PRO A 86 -13.69 18.84 -4.52
N LEU A 87 -14.14 20.11 -4.54
CA LEU A 87 -14.26 20.88 -5.78
C LEU A 87 -12.88 21.24 -6.36
N ALA A 88 -11.91 21.57 -5.53
CA ALA A 88 -10.54 21.82 -5.95
C ALA A 88 -9.90 20.55 -6.54
N VAL A 89 -10.15 19.40 -5.93
CA VAL A 89 -9.68 18.09 -6.43
C VAL A 89 -10.31 17.78 -7.77
N ILE A 90 -11.64 17.94 -7.91
CA ILE A 90 -12.35 17.71 -9.19
C ILE A 90 -11.78 18.60 -10.29
N ASP A 91 -11.56 19.88 -10.01
CA ASP A 91 -11.02 20.83 -10.98
C ASP A 91 -9.59 20.44 -11.38
N ALA A 92 -8.72 20.13 -10.42
CA ALA A 92 -7.36 19.69 -10.68
C ALA A 92 -7.35 18.43 -11.58
N TYR A 93 -8.15 17.41 -11.26
CA TYR A 93 -8.26 16.21 -12.09
C TYR A 93 -8.77 16.50 -13.49
N ARG A 94 -9.76 17.37 -13.65
CA ARG A 94 -10.26 17.76 -14.98
C ARG A 94 -9.14 18.38 -15.83
N ARG A 95 -8.36 19.30 -15.27
CA ARG A 95 -7.23 19.91 -15.97
C ARG A 95 -6.15 18.89 -16.33
N LYS A 96 -5.82 17.95 -15.41
CA LYS A 96 -4.83 16.89 -15.68
C LYS A 96 -5.32 15.90 -16.73
N LEU A 97 -6.58 15.50 -16.68
CA LEU A 97 -7.19 14.65 -17.70
C LEU A 97 -7.22 15.32 -19.09
N GLN A 98 -7.39 16.65 -19.13
CA GLN A 98 -7.31 17.38 -20.39
C GLN A 98 -5.89 17.32 -20.98
N LEU A 99 -4.86 17.51 -20.15
CA LEU A 99 -3.45 17.37 -20.59
C LEU A 99 -3.16 15.94 -21.09
N ILE A 100 -3.67 14.92 -20.41
CA ILE A 100 -3.55 13.52 -20.89
C ILE A 100 -4.22 13.33 -22.25
N LYS A 101 -5.43 13.85 -22.45
CA LYS A 101 -6.15 13.78 -23.74
C LYS A 101 -5.42 14.53 -24.86
N GLU A 102 -4.65 15.55 -24.53
CA GLU A 102 -3.81 16.31 -25.45
C GLU A 102 -2.41 15.68 -25.66
N ASN A 103 -2.21 14.45 -25.19
CA ASN A 103 -0.93 13.74 -25.25
C ASN A 103 0.25 14.52 -24.62
N LYS A 104 -0.04 15.26 -23.53
CA LYS A 104 0.96 16.03 -22.76
C LYS A 104 1.34 15.37 -21.44
N GLY A 105 0.99 14.10 -21.27
CA GLY A 105 1.36 13.32 -20.08
C GLY A 105 2.81 12.82 -20.11
N PRO A 106 3.28 12.18 -19.02
CA PRO A 106 2.57 12.00 -17.75
C PRO A 106 2.40 13.29 -16.95
N VAL A 107 1.50 13.28 -15.98
CA VAL A 107 1.24 14.41 -15.09
C VAL A 107 1.29 14.02 -13.63
N LEU A 108 1.52 14.99 -12.73
CA LEU A 108 1.63 14.75 -11.30
C LEU A 108 0.62 15.62 -10.52
N LEU A 109 -0.02 15.02 -9.54
CA LEU A 109 -0.81 15.70 -8.51
C LEU A 109 -0.24 15.39 -7.12
N ASP A 110 -0.02 16.43 -6.33
CA ASP A 110 0.33 16.38 -4.91
C ASP A 110 -0.93 16.77 -4.13
N VAL A 111 -1.67 15.78 -3.65
CA VAL A 111 -2.95 15.97 -2.96
C VAL A 111 -2.70 16.03 -1.46
N LEU A 112 -2.73 17.24 -0.92
CA LEU A 112 -2.57 17.47 0.51
C LEU A 112 -3.81 16.96 1.25
N THR A 113 -3.64 16.01 2.13
CA THR A 113 -4.72 15.37 2.87
C THR A 113 -4.27 15.02 4.29
N TYR A 114 -5.13 14.34 5.04
CA TYR A 114 -4.79 13.86 6.37
C TYR A 114 -5.44 12.50 6.64
N ARG A 115 -4.75 11.66 7.41
CA ARG A 115 -5.26 10.37 7.86
C ARG A 115 -5.82 10.51 9.28
N LEU A 116 -7.15 10.61 9.43
CA LEU A 116 -7.80 10.77 10.73
C LEU A 116 -7.57 9.57 11.66
N GLY A 117 -7.67 8.36 11.14
CA GLY A 117 -7.39 7.13 11.90
C GLY A 117 -5.90 6.78 11.96
N GLY A 118 -5.56 5.69 12.65
CA GLY A 118 -4.23 5.10 12.62
C GLY A 118 -3.90 4.46 11.28
N HIS A 119 -2.62 4.10 11.08
CA HIS A 119 -2.19 3.38 9.89
C HIS A 119 -2.87 2.01 9.76
N SER A 120 -3.08 1.36 10.89
CA SER A 120 -3.79 0.09 11.00
C SER A 120 -4.73 0.11 12.19
N THR A 121 -5.57 -0.92 12.32
CA THR A 121 -6.48 -1.07 13.44
C THR A 121 -5.80 -1.20 14.82
N SER A 122 -4.52 -1.55 14.82
CA SER A 122 -3.68 -1.68 16.03
C SER A 122 -2.82 -0.45 16.32
N ASP A 123 -2.80 0.53 15.43
CA ASP A 123 -1.98 1.73 15.56
C ASP A 123 -2.60 2.70 16.61
N GLN A 124 -1.85 2.97 17.68
CA GLN A 124 -2.27 3.84 18.76
C GLN A 124 -2.01 5.33 18.51
N ASN A 125 -1.48 5.69 17.33
CA ASN A 125 -1.17 7.08 16.96
C ASN A 125 -0.22 7.82 17.91
N ALA A 126 0.69 7.13 18.60
CA ALA A 126 1.58 7.73 19.58
C ALA A 126 2.56 8.77 18.99
N TYR A 127 2.73 8.79 17.68
CA TYR A 127 3.57 9.72 16.94
C TYR A 127 2.88 11.03 16.53
N ARG A 128 1.60 11.21 16.89
CA ARG A 128 0.79 12.41 16.63
C ARG A 128 0.19 12.96 17.92
N SER A 129 0.09 14.28 18.03
CA SER A 129 -0.61 14.87 19.18
C SER A 129 -2.13 14.78 19.01
N LYS A 130 -2.85 14.80 20.11
CA LYS A 130 -4.32 14.81 20.09
C LYS A 130 -4.85 16.10 19.47
N GLU A 131 -4.23 17.21 19.79
CA GLU A 131 -4.60 18.54 19.28
C GLU A 131 -4.47 18.61 17.76
N GLU A 132 -3.45 17.96 17.20
CA GLU A 132 -3.29 17.85 15.77
C GLU A 132 -4.45 17.06 15.13
N ILE A 133 -4.77 15.89 15.69
CA ILE A 133 -5.86 15.04 15.20
C ILE A 133 -7.20 15.78 15.30
N GLU A 134 -7.51 16.38 16.45
CA GLU A 134 -8.74 17.16 16.66
C GLU A 134 -8.87 18.34 15.70
N SER A 135 -7.75 19.03 15.40
CA SER A 135 -7.74 20.10 14.41
C SER A 135 -8.11 19.61 13.01
N TRP A 136 -7.64 18.42 12.62
CA TRP A 136 -7.97 17.83 11.33
C TRP A 136 -9.39 17.23 11.30
N GLU A 137 -9.89 16.70 12.39
CA GLU A 137 -11.28 16.25 12.51
C GLU A 137 -12.28 17.39 12.29
N GLN A 138 -11.96 18.59 12.78
CA GLN A 138 -12.77 19.80 12.53
C GLN A 138 -12.76 20.23 11.04
N ASN A 139 -11.74 19.79 10.31
CA ASN A 139 -11.57 20.05 8.88
C ASN A 139 -11.87 18.82 8.02
N ASP A 140 -12.66 17.86 8.53
CA ASP A 140 -13.10 16.70 7.75
C ASP A 140 -13.84 17.15 6.49
N CYS A 141 -13.31 16.76 5.33
CA CYS A 141 -13.84 17.17 4.03
C CYS A 141 -15.30 16.74 3.82
N ILE A 142 -15.75 15.64 4.41
CA ILE A 142 -17.13 15.17 4.31
C ILE A 142 -18.06 16.11 5.05
N LEU A 143 -17.70 16.49 6.28
CA LEU A 143 -18.49 17.39 7.10
C LEU A 143 -18.52 18.81 6.51
N LEU A 144 -17.37 19.33 6.10
CA LEU A 144 -17.28 20.66 5.47
C LEU A 144 -18.03 20.73 4.16
N PHE A 145 -17.93 19.71 3.32
CA PHE A 145 -18.63 19.70 2.03
C PHE A 145 -20.14 19.55 2.19
N ARG A 146 -20.60 18.74 3.15
CA ARG A 146 -22.01 18.69 3.52
C ARG A 146 -22.54 20.08 3.85
N LYS A 147 -21.84 20.81 4.73
CA LYS A 147 -22.21 22.16 5.13
C LYS A 147 -22.28 23.11 3.91
N GLN A 148 -21.26 23.06 3.05
CA GLN A 148 -21.21 23.89 1.83
C GLN A 148 -22.37 23.63 0.88
N LEU A 149 -22.75 22.37 0.67
CA LEU A 149 -23.88 21.98 -0.19
C LEU A 149 -25.21 22.51 0.34
N ILE A 150 -25.41 22.47 1.65
CA ILE A 150 -26.62 22.98 2.32
C ILE A 150 -26.66 24.50 2.25
N GLU A 151 -25.57 25.18 2.60
CA GLU A 151 -25.47 26.65 2.54
C GLU A 151 -25.65 27.19 1.12
N ALA A 152 -25.20 26.46 0.11
CA ALA A 152 -25.38 26.80 -1.30
C ALA A 152 -26.79 26.44 -1.84
N GLY A 153 -27.64 25.82 -1.04
CA GLY A 153 -28.97 25.40 -1.46
C GLY A 153 -29.00 24.28 -2.53
N VAL A 154 -27.89 23.55 -2.67
CA VAL A 154 -27.75 22.45 -3.65
C VAL A 154 -28.36 21.16 -3.14
N ALA A 155 -28.34 20.93 -1.82
CA ALA A 155 -28.92 19.76 -1.18
C ALA A 155 -29.44 20.13 0.21
N THR A 156 -30.36 19.32 0.72
CA THR A 156 -30.83 19.37 2.10
C THR A 156 -30.13 18.30 2.95
N ASP A 157 -30.19 18.40 4.27
CA ASP A 157 -29.73 17.35 5.18
C ASP A 157 -30.40 16.00 4.87
N ALA A 158 -31.70 16.01 4.58
CA ALA A 158 -32.46 14.81 4.24
C ALA A 158 -31.96 14.14 2.95
N ASP A 159 -31.58 14.92 1.93
CA ASP A 159 -31.02 14.37 0.70
C ASP A 159 -29.69 13.66 0.93
N ILE A 160 -28.82 14.26 1.76
CA ILE A 160 -27.50 13.68 2.07
C ILE A 160 -27.65 12.46 2.98
N ASP A 161 -28.56 12.49 3.95
CA ASP A 161 -28.82 11.36 4.82
C ASP A 161 -29.38 10.16 4.04
N LYS A 162 -30.26 10.41 3.06
CA LYS A 162 -30.74 9.38 2.16
C LYS A 162 -29.61 8.73 1.34
N ILE A 163 -28.68 9.53 0.83
CA ILE A 163 -27.50 8.99 0.13
C ILE A 163 -26.69 8.07 1.04
N ASN A 164 -26.49 8.48 2.30
CA ASN A 164 -25.76 7.67 3.29
C ASN A 164 -26.48 6.35 3.59
N GLU A 165 -27.80 6.37 3.72
CA GLU A 165 -28.60 5.16 3.93
C GLU A 165 -28.53 4.22 2.73
N ASP A 166 -28.65 4.73 1.51
CA ASP A 166 -28.56 3.95 0.29
C ASP A 166 -27.16 3.30 0.14
N ILE A 167 -26.08 4.02 0.49
CA ILE A 167 -24.71 3.50 0.48
C ILE A 167 -24.57 2.40 1.53
N LYS A 168 -25.04 2.61 2.77
CA LYS A 168 -25.00 1.61 3.84
C LYS A 168 -25.73 0.33 3.44
N ALA A 169 -26.89 0.46 2.80
CA ALA A 169 -27.66 -0.68 2.31
C ALA A 169 -26.87 -1.47 1.25
N ARG A 170 -26.27 -0.78 0.27
CA ARG A 170 -25.42 -1.41 -0.76
C ARG A 170 -24.20 -2.11 -0.18
N ILE A 171 -23.48 -1.46 0.75
CA ILE A 171 -22.32 -2.06 1.41
C ILE A 171 -22.75 -3.32 2.17
N THR A 172 -23.89 -3.27 2.87
CA THR A 172 -24.42 -4.43 3.59
C THR A 172 -24.75 -5.60 2.67
N GLU A 173 -25.31 -5.31 1.51
CA GLU A 173 -25.60 -6.32 0.47
C GLU A 173 -24.29 -6.94 -0.06
N VAL A 174 -23.32 -6.12 -0.46
CA VAL A 174 -22.02 -6.59 -0.93
C VAL A 174 -21.31 -7.44 0.14
N MET A 175 -21.39 -7.05 1.41
CA MET A 175 -20.86 -7.84 2.52
C MET A 175 -21.56 -9.19 2.67
N LYS A 176 -22.87 -9.29 2.42
CA LYS A 176 -23.58 -10.58 2.41
C LYS A 176 -23.11 -11.45 1.25
N LEU A 177 -23.04 -10.90 0.04
CA LEU A 177 -22.56 -11.60 -1.15
C LEU A 177 -21.11 -12.09 -1.01
N SER A 178 -20.24 -11.30 -0.40
CA SER A 178 -18.84 -11.69 -0.17
C SER A 178 -18.66 -12.83 0.85
N LYS A 179 -19.65 -13.07 1.70
CA LYS A 179 -19.68 -14.18 2.67
C LYS A 179 -20.46 -15.40 2.19
N ASP A 180 -21.21 -15.24 1.13
CA ASP A 180 -21.98 -16.33 0.51
C ASP A 180 -21.00 -17.28 -0.19
N LEU A 181 -20.96 -18.53 0.27
CA LEU A 181 -20.02 -19.54 -0.24
C LEU A 181 -20.37 -20.05 -1.63
N GLU A 182 -21.61 -19.84 -2.10
CA GLU A 182 -22.00 -20.17 -3.48
C GLU A 182 -21.51 -19.09 -4.45
N ILE A 183 -21.58 -17.82 -4.04
CA ILE A 183 -21.15 -16.67 -4.85
C ILE A 183 -19.64 -16.41 -4.72
N SER A 184 -19.11 -16.52 -3.49
CA SER A 184 -17.70 -16.31 -3.15
C SER A 184 -17.13 -17.53 -2.46
N PRO A 185 -16.91 -18.63 -3.18
CA PRO A 185 -16.42 -19.88 -2.60
C PRO A 185 -15.01 -19.69 -2.01
N ARG A 186 -14.81 -20.21 -0.83
CA ARG A 186 -13.48 -20.28 -0.22
C ARG A 186 -12.66 -21.38 -0.88
N LEU A 187 -11.38 -21.14 -1.05
CA LEU A 187 -10.45 -22.19 -1.43
C LEU A 187 -10.38 -23.24 -0.32
N ASP A 188 -10.66 -24.47 -0.68
CA ASP A 188 -10.59 -25.63 0.22
C ASP A 188 -9.41 -26.50 -0.20
N PHE A 189 -8.26 -26.29 0.43
CA PHE A 189 -7.02 -27.01 0.10
C PHE A 189 -7.06 -28.50 0.46
N ILE A 190 -8.05 -28.93 1.26
CA ILE A 190 -8.24 -30.36 1.55
C ILE A 190 -8.91 -31.04 0.36
N LYS A 191 -9.94 -30.40 -0.21
CA LYS A 191 -10.66 -30.92 -1.39
C LYS A 191 -9.91 -30.68 -2.69
N ASP A 192 -9.12 -29.60 -2.75
CA ASP A 192 -8.40 -29.15 -3.92
C ASP A 192 -6.97 -28.75 -3.54
N PRO A 193 -6.08 -29.74 -3.33
CA PRO A 193 -4.68 -29.48 -2.96
C PRO A 193 -3.90 -28.65 -3.98
N ASP A 194 -4.31 -28.70 -5.24
CA ASP A 194 -3.64 -28.02 -6.35
C ASP A 194 -4.14 -26.58 -6.57
N ALA A 195 -5.08 -26.09 -5.74
CA ALA A 195 -5.63 -24.75 -5.88
C ALA A 195 -4.55 -23.67 -5.89
N ILE A 196 -3.54 -23.75 -5.02
CA ILE A 196 -2.44 -22.78 -4.96
C ILE A 196 -1.64 -22.80 -6.26
N SER A 197 -1.30 -23.97 -6.78
CA SER A 197 -0.46 -24.07 -7.98
C SER A 197 -1.12 -23.48 -9.23
N ARG A 198 -2.47 -23.42 -9.27
CA ARG A 198 -3.19 -22.75 -10.36
C ARG A 198 -3.12 -21.23 -10.33
N PHE A 199 -2.84 -20.65 -9.16
CA PHE A 199 -2.72 -19.19 -8.99
C PHE A 199 -1.27 -18.71 -8.93
N THR A 200 -0.30 -19.62 -8.81
CA THR A 200 1.12 -19.30 -8.78
C THR A 200 1.78 -19.65 -10.12
N PHE A 201 2.55 -18.71 -10.64
CA PHE A 201 3.39 -19.00 -11.80
C PHE A 201 4.61 -19.79 -11.36
N ASN A 202 4.79 -20.98 -11.93
CA ASN A 202 5.97 -21.80 -11.72
C ASN A 202 6.38 -22.44 -13.06
N ASN A 203 7.63 -22.20 -13.45
CA ASN A 203 8.22 -22.79 -14.67
C ASN A 203 8.72 -24.22 -14.46
N GLY A 204 8.55 -24.80 -13.27
CA GLY A 204 9.02 -26.15 -12.92
C GLY A 204 10.54 -26.28 -12.79
N HIS A 205 11.29 -25.19 -12.95
CA HIS A 205 12.73 -25.23 -12.84
C HIS A 205 13.17 -25.13 -11.37
N GLN A 206 13.83 -26.16 -10.90
CA GLN A 206 14.51 -26.14 -9.60
C GLN A 206 16.01 -25.95 -9.82
N VAL A 207 16.54 -24.92 -9.20
CA VAL A 207 18.00 -24.70 -9.18
C VAL A 207 18.56 -25.56 -8.05
N SER A 208 19.59 -26.37 -8.35
CA SER A 208 20.31 -27.09 -7.31
C SER A 208 21.08 -26.13 -6.42
N MET A 209 21.10 -26.41 -5.11
CA MET A 209 21.89 -25.63 -4.16
C MET A 209 23.39 -25.67 -4.54
N ALA A 210 24.08 -24.56 -4.36
CA ALA A 210 25.52 -24.51 -4.53
C ALA A 210 26.23 -25.38 -3.47
N GLN A 211 27.35 -25.97 -3.88
CA GLN A 211 28.21 -26.71 -2.96
C GLN A 211 29.05 -25.72 -2.13
N GLY A 212 29.20 -25.98 -0.84
CA GLY A 212 30.02 -25.17 0.05
C GLY A 212 29.45 -25.05 1.45
N THR A 213 30.15 -24.32 2.30
CA THR A 213 29.72 -24.03 3.68
C THR A 213 29.22 -22.58 3.74
N PRO A 214 27.98 -22.32 4.18
CA PRO A 214 27.46 -20.97 4.36
C PRO A 214 28.31 -20.17 5.38
N PHE A 215 28.52 -18.90 5.09
CA PHE A 215 29.12 -17.97 6.04
C PHE A 215 28.06 -17.49 7.01
N VAL A 216 28.11 -17.95 8.24
CA VAL A 216 27.16 -17.58 9.29
C VAL A 216 27.88 -17.04 10.51
N LEU A 217 27.37 -15.95 11.09
CA LEU A 217 27.95 -15.30 12.27
C LEU A 217 27.64 -16.07 13.57
N THR A 218 26.46 -16.70 13.62
CA THR A 218 25.98 -17.40 14.80
C THR A 218 25.58 -18.82 14.43
N PRO A 219 26.07 -19.87 15.12
CA PRO A 219 25.62 -21.24 14.90
C PRO A 219 24.08 -21.36 15.05
N LYS A 220 23.46 -22.22 14.26
CA LYS A 220 21.98 -22.40 14.27
C LYS A 220 21.44 -22.72 15.67
N SER A 221 22.18 -23.56 16.45
CA SER A 221 21.81 -23.93 17.82
C SER A 221 21.83 -22.75 18.81
N GLU A 222 22.62 -21.72 18.52
CA GLU A 222 22.76 -20.54 19.36
C GLU A 222 21.85 -19.37 18.92
N ASN A 223 21.19 -19.50 17.77
CA ASN A 223 20.29 -18.49 17.26
C ASN A 223 19.06 -18.33 18.17
N PRO A 224 18.84 -17.16 18.79
CA PRO A 224 17.76 -16.97 19.78
C PRO A 224 16.37 -17.23 19.21
N ARG A 225 16.15 -16.92 17.93
CA ARG A 225 14.87 -17.13 17.27
C ARG A 225 14.59 -18.61 17.02
N VAL A 226 15.62 -19.37 16.61
CA VAL A 226 15.53 -20.84 16.48
C VAL A 226 15.20 -21.47 17.81
N GLN A 227 15.90 -21.08 18.88
CA GLN A 227 15.64 -21.58 20.23
C GLN A 227 14.24 -21.23 20.74
N LYS A 228 13.73 -20.04 20.42
CA LYS A 228 12.38 -19.59 20.77
C LYS A 228 11.31 -20.41 20.06
N ILE A 229 11.50 -20.67 18.78
CA ILE A 229 10.56 -21.46 17.96
C ILE A 229 10.56 -22.92 18.37
N ALA A 230 11.73 -23.50 18.70
CA ALA A 230 11.85 -24.86 19.17
C ALA A 230 11.04 -25.17 20.44
N LYS A 231 10.72 -24.14 21.24
CA LYS A 231 9.91 -24.27 22.48
C LYS A 231 8.41 -24.16 22.23
N LYS A 232 7.97 -23.97 20.99
CA LYS A 232 6.55 -23.84 20.66
C LYS A 232 5.89 -25.19 20.39
N GLU A 233 4.64 -25.31 20.81
CA GLU A 233 3.81 -26.48 20.58
C GLU A 233 3.28 -26.53 19.14
N ARG A 234 3.56 -27.61 18.45
CA ARG A 234 3.13 -27.82 17.05
C ARG A 234 1.70 -28.34 16.92
N ALA A 235 1.03 -28.63 18.05
CA ALA A 235 -0.37 -29.00 18.09
C ALA A 235 -1.20 -27.95 18.81
N ALA A 236 -2.42 -27.72 18.34
CA ALA A 236 -3.35 -26.80 18.99
C ALA A 236 -3.91 -27.33 20.32
N VAL A 237 -3.86 -28.65 20.51
CA VAL A 237 -4.34 -29.37 21.70
C VAL A 237 -3.26 -30.36 22.12
N VAL A 238 -2.85 -30.31 23.38
CA VAL A 238 -1.90 -31.25 23.98
C VAL A 238 -2.57 -31.83 25.24
N ASP A 239 -2.55 -33.14 25.39
CA ASP A 239 -3.17 -33.88 26.51
C ASP A 239 -4.63 -33.45 26.78
N GLY A 240 -5.40 -33.26 25.70
CA GLY A 240 -6.80 -32.85 25.76
C GLY A 240 -7.05 -31.39 26.16
N LYS A 241 -6.00 -30.59 26.35
CA LYS A 241 -6.10 -29.17 26.72
C LYS A 241 -5.68 -28.27 25.56
N PRO A 242 -6.41 -27.17 25.30
CA PRO A 242 -6.02 -26.22 24.27
C PRO A 242 -4.72 -25.51 24.66
N VAL A 243 -3.79 -25.40 23.74
CA VAL A 243 -2.55 -24.67 23.91
C VAL A 243 -2.78 -23.17 23.72
N SER A 244 -2.24 -22.35 24.60
CA SER A 244 -2.30 -20.88 24.47
C SER A 244 -1.75 -20.44 23.13
N LYS A 245 -2.40 -19.47 22.46
CA LYS A 245 -1.98 -18.91 21.17
C LYS A 245 -0.52 -18.44 21.17
N LEU A 246 -0.01 -17.93 22.29
CA LEU A 246 1.38 -17.48 22.44
C LEU A 246 2.41 -18.63 22.41
N LYS A 247 1.99 -19.85 22.78
CA LYS A 247 2.83 -21.05 22.79
C LYS A 247 2.66 -21.91 21.54
N GLN A 248 1.69 -21.60 20.68
CA GLN A 248 1.47 -22.35 19.45
C GLN A 248 2.50 -22.00 18.40
N TYR A 249 2.92 -23.01 17.66
CA TYR A 249 3.69 -22.86 16.44
C TYR A 249 2.78 -22.35 15.33
N THR A 250 3.16 -21.26 14.69
CA THR A 250 2.34 -20.57 13.68
C THR A 250 2.87 -20.78 12.28
N ILE A 251 2.08 -20.44 11.26
CA ILE A 251 2.54 -20.43 9.85
C ILE A 251 3.76 -19.53 9.68
N ARG A 252 3.81 -18.38 10.35
CA ARG A 252 4.97 -17.49 10.34
C ARG A 252 6.21 -18.18 10.90
N ASP A 253 6.08 -18.95 11.96
CA ASP A 253 7.19 -19.72 12.54
C ASP A 253 7.67 -20.80 11.57
N ALA A 254 6.74 -21.47 10.86
CA ALA A 254 7.07 -22.48 9.85
C ALA A 254 7.82 -21.88 8.66
N ILE A 255 7.36 -20.73 8.15
CA ILE A 255 8.05 -20.02 7.06
C ILE A 255 9.45 -19.61 7.51
N PHE A 256 9.57 -19.03 8.70
CA PHE A 256 10.88 -18.66 9.24
C PHE A 256 11.80 -19.88 9.41
N GLU A 257 11.30 -20.98 9.96
CA GLU A 257 12.10 -22.20 10.15
C GLU A 257 12.59 -22.73 8.80
N ALA A 258 11.75 -22.78 7.78
CA ALA A 258 12.11 -23.24 6.43
C ALA A 258 13.18 -22.33 5.79
N ILE A 259 13.05 -21.01 5.94
CA ILE A 259 14.04 -20.05 5.41
C ILE A 259 15.37 -20.18 6.16
N ILE A 260 15.33 -20.22 7.50
CA ILE A 260 16.54 -20.29 8.30
C ILE A 260 17.29 -21.61 8.11
N ASP A 261 16.59 -22.73 7.93
CA ASP A 261 17.18 -24.00 7.62
C ASP A 261 17.99 -23.92 6.32
N LYS A 262 17.39 -23.36 5.27
CA LYS A 262 18.07 -23.14 3.99
C LYS A 262 19.23 -22.15 4.10
N TYR A 263 19.11 -21.13 4.91
CA TYR A 263 20.19 -20.18 5.17
C TYR A 263 21.43 -20.82 5.77
N TYR A 264 21.27 -21.86 6.58
CA TYR A 264 22.38 -22.64 7.15
C TYR A 264 22.89 -23.75 6.22
N GLU A 265 22.16 -24.06 5.15
CA GLU A 265 22.53 -25.11 4.19
C GLU A 265 23.11 -24.56 2.88
N ASP A 266 22.58 -23.45 2.38
CA ASP A 266 22.90 -22.89 1.06
C ASP A 266 23.82 -21.67 1.17
N PRO A 267 25.09 -21.78 0.72
CA PRO A 267 26.07 -20.67 0.81
C PRO A 267 25.71 -19.48 -0.10
N THR A 268 24.78 -19.64 -1.02
CA THR A 268 24.38 -18.59 -1.97
C THR A 268 23.09 -17.88 -1.57
N LEU A 269 22.39 -18.37 -0.51
CA LEU A 269 21.15 -17.76 -0.06
C LEU A 269 21.41 -16.39 0.58
N VAL A 270 20.76 -15.36 0.05
CA VAL A 270 20.77 -14.01 0.59
C VAL A 270 19.35 -13.63 0.99
N ALA A 271 19.14 -13.25 2.24
CA ALA A 271 17.88 -12.72 2.71
C ALA A 271 17.95 -11.19 2.74
N TYR A 272 16.98 -10.55 2.11
CA TYR A 272 16.81 -9.10 2.14
C TYR A 272 15.33 -8.74 2.21
N GLY A 273 15.03 -7.55 2.70
CA GLY A 273 13.64 -7.08 2.84
C GLY A 273 13.51 -6.02 3.92
N GLU A 274 12.27 -5.65 4.17
CA GLU A 274 11.88 -4.79 5.29
C GLU A 274 11.80 -5.62 6.58
N ASP A 275 12.26 -5.08 7.70
CA ASP A 275 12.21 -5.72 9.03
C ASP A 275 12.91 -7.10 9.11
N VAL A 276 13.99 -7.29 8.37
CA VAL A 276 14.73 -8.57 8.37
C VAL A 276 15.69 -8.76 9.55
N ARG A 277 15.81 -7.74 10.41
CA ARG A 277 16.70 -7.78 11.60
C ARG A 277 16.03 -8.25 12.88
N ASP A 278 14.75 -8.44 12.94
CA ASP A 278 13.99 -8.79 14.15
C ASP A 278 14.15 -10.25 14.60
#